data_202261e90ce4d8dfcae8ea0a870ce4e2
#
_entry.id   202261e90ce4d8dfcae8ea0a870ce4e2
#
_cell.length_a   1.000
_cell.length_b   1.000
_cell.length_c   1.000
_cell.angle_alpha   90.00
_cell.angle_beta   90.00
_cell.angle_gamma   90.00
#
_symmetry.space_group_name_H-M   'P 1'
#
loop_
_entity.id
_entity.type
_entity.pdbx_description
1 polymer ?
#
loop_
_entity_poly.entity_id
_entity_poly.type
_entity_poly.pdbx_seq_one_letter_code
_entity_poly.pdbx_strand_id
1 'polypeptide(L)'
;MKVELYNLLTRRTVLKGGAAAAALGVTGVSALPKPARADLRAELLQIPGVNKGSPTDADWQKVGELCLGSTKATVQQGEFKGVELTFMGLNNQNLHNLLFRGFLKPWEAYTGAKINWIDLAQADYNGRLQQAIATGTVDFDVIEMGAPFEGDVCGKGLASVMPDWVKQQIDMDDYVGYLKAPVGTWEGKTYRISIDGDCHNFNYRTDYFSDAGLAEAWKAEGHQGDWGVPKTWQQVQEVTKFLKGKQVAGQDAYGYLDPIKPWGGFGFYFLGSRATAYAKHPDDKAWLFDPDTMKPRINNPAWVRAIQDVIDALPSEPADQLNADPNTTGFSQFLAGTGSMVTWWGDVGSNAKTNDSSVIGDVCGFSILPGSDDVYNAKTGKWDKLASGPNYAPNMAYIGWGVYVMARVDSDSKKQKAAWSAAAHLGGKDISLWCAAYPSGFQPYRNSHFNISEWVAAGYDEAFIKSYLDSEANSYNHPNAAIEPRIPGIFQYYSVAEDELNKIWSGGSDAQSGADRIAAAWEKITDEIGRDKQIALYKASLGL
;
A
#
# COMPACT_ATOMS: atom_id res chain seq x y z
N MET A 1 -29.30 7.21 1.48
CA MET A 1 -28.99 6.41 0.26
C MET A 1 -27.63 5.67 0.32
N LYS A 2 -26.72 5.98 1.26
CA LYS A 2 -25.42 5.29 1.44
C LYS A 2 -25.47 4.02 2.31
N VAL A 3 -26.44 3.91 3.21
CA VAL A 3 -26.59 2.75 4.11
C VAL A 3 -27.22 1.52 3.43
N GLU A 4 -27.99 1.72 2.37
CA GLU A 4 -28.66 0.61 1.66
C GLU A 4 -27.73 -0.15 0.70
N LEU A 5 -26.66 0.46 0.20
CA LEU A 5 -25.70 -0.23 -0.68
C LEU A 5 -24.83 -1.25 0.09
N TYR A 6 -24.51 -0.94 1.34
CA TYR A 6 -23.71 -1.82 2.20
C TYR A 6 -24.49 -3.09 2.57
N ASN A 7 -25.79 -2.96 2.81
CA ASN A 7 -26.67 -4.09 3.09
C ASN A 7 -27.01 -4.94 1.84
N LEU A 8 -26.88 -4.40 0.63
CA LEU A 8 -27.18 -5.14 -0.60
C LEU A 8 -26.03 -6.06 -1.04
N LEU A 9 -24.80 -5.70 -0.74
CA LEU A 9 -23.63 -6.56 -1.06
C LEU A 9 -23.53 -7.76 -0.11
N THR A 10 -23.91 -7.61 1.17
CA THR A 10 -23.90 -8.70 2.15
C THR A 10 -25.09 -9.68 2.00
N ARG A 11 -26.24 -9.25 1.50
CA ARG A 11 -27.43 -10.11 1.36
C ARG A 11 -27.57 -10.82 0.01
N ARG A 12 -27.02 -10.30 -1.08
CA ARG A 12 -27.14 -10.93 -2.42
C ARG A 12 -26.15 -12.04 -2.69
N THR A 13 -25.02 -12.07 -2.03
CA THR A 13 -24.00 -13.12 -2.21
C THR A 13 -24.35 -14.41 -1.45
N VAL A 14 -25.22 -14.35 -0.44
CA VAL A 14 -25.61 -15.50 0.38
C VAL A 14 -26.78 -16.30 -0.22
N LEU A 15 -27.55 -15.76 -1.17
CA LEU A 15 -28.80 -16.38 -1.65
C LEU A 15 -28.73 -17.00 -3.05
N LYS A 16 -27.56 -17.11 -3.70
CA LYS A 16 -27.44 -17.77 -5.02
C LYS A 16 -26.49 -18.98 -5.08
N GLY A 17 -26.08 -19.52 -3.94
CA GLY A 17 -25.21 -20.70 -3.83
C GLY A 17 -25.91 -22.00 -3.46
N GLY A 18 -27.20 -22.11 -3.66
CA GLY A 18 -27.96 -23.30 -3.28
C GLY A 18 -28.80 -23.87 -4.43
N ALA A 19 -28.20 -24.57 -5.38
CA ALA A 19 -28.78 -25.67 -6.17
C ALA A 19 -27.91 -25.95 -7.41
N ALA A 20 -26.98 -26.87 -7.31
CA ALA A 20 -26.54 -27.82 -8.32
C ALA A 20 -25.17 -28.41 -7.92
N ALA A 21 -25.18 -29.39 -7.07
CA ALA A 21 -24.04 -30.29 -6.88
C ALA A 21 -24.55 -31.71 -6.82
N ALA A 22 -24.71 -32.32 -7.98
CA ALA A 22 -24.80 -33.76 -8.10
C ALA A 22 -23.65 -34.24 -8.99
N ALA A 23 -22.82 -35.09 -8.40
CA ALA A 23 -21.91 -36.04 -9.03
C ALA A 23 -20.71 -35.49 -9.84
N LEU A 24 -19.56 -35.42 -9.15
CA LEU A 24 -18.32 -36.06 -9.62
C LEU A 24 -17.38 -36.11 -8.40
N GLY A 25 -16.96 -37.31 -8.03
CA GLY A 25 -16.15 -37.55 -6.86
C GLY A 25 -14.74 -36.96 -7.02
N VAL A 26 -14.45 -35.96 -6.24
CA VAL A 26 -13.10 -35.50 -5.92
C VAL A 26 -12.98 -35.56 -4.40
N THR A 27 -12.05 -36.36 -3.92
CA THR A 27 -11.72 -36.56 -2.50
C THR A 27 -11.49 -35.21 -1.83
N GLY A 28 -12.31 -34.93 -0.82
CA GLY A 28 -12.49 -33.63 -0.23
C GLY A 28 -11.25 -33.05 0.45
N VAL A 29 -10.96 -31.83 0.12
CA VAL A 29 -10.35 -30.88 1.05
C VAL A 29 -11.44 -30.50 2.05
N SER A 30 -11.41 -31.07 3.23
CA SER A 30 -12.34 -30.72 4.32
C SER A 30 -12.04 -29.29 4.75
N ALA A 31 -12.83 -28.33 4.24
CA ALA A 31 -12.92 -27.03 4.87
C ALA A 31 -13.32 -27.26 6.34
N LEU A 32 -12.55 -26.71 7.28
CA LEU A 32 -12.93 -26.73 8.69
C LEU A 32 -14.38 -26.25 8.83
N PRO A 33 -15.22 -26.89 9.65
CA PRO A 33 -16.59 -26.47 9.85
C PRO A 33 -16.64 -25.00 10.28
N LYS A 34 -17.60 -24.23 9.78
CA LYS A 34 -17.76 -22.79 10.07
C LYS A 34 -17.62 -22.41 11.56
N PRO A 35 -18.12 -23.19 12.55
CA PRO A 35 -17.89 -22.90 13.96
C PRO A 35 -16.42 -22.91 14.36
N ALA A 36 -15.66 -23.90 13.93
CA ALA A 36 -14.23 -24.02 14.27
C ALA A 36 -13.38 -22.86 13.71
N ARG A 37 -13.80 -22.23 12.63
CA ARG A 37 -13.12 -21.06 12.06
C ARG A 37 -13.45 -19.78 12.82
N ALA A 38 -14.66 -19.61 13.30
CA ALA A 38 -15.04 -18.49 14.15
C ALA A 38 -14.29 -18.53 15.49
N ASP A 39 -14.17 -19.72 16.10
CA ASP A 39 -13.42 -19.93 17.33
C ASP A 39 -11.91 -19.63 17.13
N LEU A 40 -11.31 -20.06 16.00
CA LEU A 40 -9.92 -19.78 15.65
C LEU A 40 -9.66 -18.27 15.53
N ARG A 41 -10.53 -17.53 14.83
CA ARG A 41 -10.38 -16.08 14.68
C ARG A 41 -10.54 -15.34 16.01
N ALA A 42 -11.47 -15.76 16.85
CA ALA A 42 -11.62 -15.22 18.19
C ALA A 42 -10.37 -15.45 19.04
N GLU A 43 -9.73 -16.64 18.95
CA GLU A 43 -8.46 -16.93 19.64
C GLU A 43 -7.31 -16.08 19.12
N LEU A 44 -7.17 -15.93 17.78
CA LEU A 44 -6.15 -15.10 17.15
C LEU A 44 -6.22 -13.63 17.61
N LEU A 45 -7.41 -13.06 17.66
CA LEU A 45 -7.64 -11.67 18.06
C LEU A 45 -7.41 -11.42 19.57
N GLN A 46 -7.27 -12.47 20.40
CA GLN A 46 -6.86 -12.35 21.80
C GLN A 46 -5.33 -12.34 21.99
N ILE A 47 -4.55 -12.69 20.96
CA ILE A 47 -3.09 -12.58 21.02
C ILE A 47 -2.72 -11.09 21.10
N PRO A 48 -1.71 -10.70 21.91
CA PRO A 48 -1.35 -9.32 22.11
C PRO A 48 -1.24 -8.51 20.82
N GLY A 49 -1.85 -7.38 20.80
CA GLY A 49 -1.98 -6.43 19.70
C GLY A 49 -2.46 -5.11 20.26
N VAL A 50 -3.61 -4.63 19.80
CA VAL A 50 -4.18 -3.36 20.25
C VAL A 50 -4.41 -3.34 21.76
N ASN A 51 -3.87 -2.35 22.45
CA ASN A 51 -4.02 -2.12 23.91
C ASN A 51 -3.51 -3.24 24.84
N LYS A 52 -2.77 -4.23 24.33
CA LYS A 52 -2.30 -5.38 25.12
C LYS A 52 -0.77 -5.48 25.21
N GLY A 53 -0.05 -4.41 24.86
CA GLY A 53 1.41 -4.39 24.77
C GLY A 53 1.94 -5.01 23.47
N SER A 54 3.25 -4.91 23.27
CA SER A 54 3.89 -5.43 22.06
C SER A 54 3.91 -6.96 22.09
N PRO A 55 3.52 -7.66 21.01
CA PRO A 55 3.67 -9.12 20.89
C PRO A 55 5.13 -9.53 21.00
N THR A 56 5.33 -10.74 21.52
CA THR A 56 6.64 -11.38 21.66
C THR A 56 6.85 -12.41 20.55
N ASP A 57 8.07 -12.93 20.41
CA ASP A 57 8.36 -14.07 19.53
C ASP A 57 7.44 -15.28 19.78
N ALA A 58 7.05 -15.51 21.05
CA ALA A 58 6.13 -16.58 21.41
C ALA A 58 4.71 -16.33 20.89
N ASP A 59 4.25 -15.06 20.89
CA ASP A 59 2.96 -14.67 20.33
C ASP A 59 2.93 -14.87 18.83
N TRP A 60 3.98 -14.45 18.11
CA TRP A 60 4.08 -14.67 16.67
C TRP A 60 4.12 -16.16 16.29
N GLN A 61 4.85 -16.98 17.07
CA GLN A 61 4.83 -18.43 16.88
C GLN A 61 3.44 -19.00 17.13
N LYS A 62 2.72 -18.50 18.15
CA LYS A 62 1.34 -18.93 18.44
C LYS A 62 0.40 -18.59 17.30
N VAL A 63 0.51 -17.39 16.68
CA VAL A 63 -0.24 -17.04 15.46
C VAL A 63 0.03 -18.04 14.35
N GLY A 64 1.31 -18.32 14.06
CA GLY A 64 1.70 -19.30 13.05
C GLY A 64 1.17 -20.70 13.33
N GLU A 65 1.18 -21.14 14.60
CA GLU A 65 0.64 -22.45 15.01
C GLU A 65 -0.87 -22.56 14.78
N LEU A 66 -1.63 -21.56 15.19
CA LEU A 66 -3.09 -21.51 15.01
C LEU A 66 -3.48 -21.53 13.53
N CYS A 67 -2.65 -20.94 12.67
CA CYS A 67 -2.89 -20.85 11.23
C CYS A 67 -2.36 -22.05 10.41
N LEU A 68 -1.78 -23.07 11.04
CA LEU A 68 -1.26 -24.28 10.35
C LEU A 68 -2.34 -25.10 9.63
N GLY A 69 -3.63 -24.85 9.89
CA GLY A 69 -4.71 -25.64 9.31
C GLY A 69 -4.68 -25.70 7.78
N SER A 70 -4.43 -24.59 7.12
CA SER A 70 -4.32 -24.52 5.65
C SER A 70 -3.11 -25.27 5.10
N THR A 71 -1.97 -25.20 5.79
CA THR A 71 -0.77 -25.97 5.46
C THR A 71 -1.01 -27.48 5.61
N LYS A 72 -1.63 -27.92 6.71
CA LYS A 72 -1.95 -29.32 6.96
C LYS A 72 -2.91 -29.93 5.94
N ALA A 73 -3.71 -29.11 5.26
CA ALA A 73 -4.60 -29.57 4.18
C ALA A 73 -3.87 -29.91 2.87
N THR A 74 -2.65 -29.38 2.65
CA THR A 74 -1.90 -29.51 1.39
C THR A 74 -0.54 -30.19 1.54
N VAL A 75 -0.02 -30.31 2.76
CA VAL A 75 1.31 -30.83 3.09
C VAL A 75 1.23 -31.83 4.23
N GLN A 76 1.93 -32.95 4.10
CA GLN A 76 2.05 -33.96 5.16
C GLN A 76 3.14 -33.57 6.18
N GLN A 77 2.99 -34.07 7.41
CA GLN A 77 4.02 -33.89 8.44
C GLN A 77 5.35 -34.49 7.99
N GLY A 78 6.43 -33.71 8.06
CA GLY A 78 7.78 -34.14 7.69
C GLY A 78 8.02 -34.26 6.18
N GLU A 79 7.07 -33.84 5.33
CA GLU A 79 7.16 -33.96 3.87
C GLU A 79 8.41 -33.29 3.29
N PHE A 80 8.83 -32.17 3.89
CA PHE A 80 9.97 -31.40 3.42
C PHE A 80 11.26 -31.64 4.21
N LYS A 81 11.34 -32.75 4.95
CA LYS A 81 12.57 -33.08 5.69
C LYS A 81 13.80 -33.05 4.78
N GLY A 82 14.81 -32.27 5.21
CA GLY A 82 16.06 -32.07 4.49
C GLY A 82 16.02 -30.99 3.40
N VAL A 83 14.88 -30.32 3.20
CA VAL A 83 14.81 -29.13 2.35
C VAL A 83 15.27 -27.90 3.13
N GLU A 84 16.17 -27.12 2.54
CA GLU A 84 16.58 -25.81 3.03
C GLU A 84 16.16 -24.73 2.02
N LEU A 85 15.46 -23.71 2.51
CA LEU A 85 15.04 -22.54 1.76
C LEU A 85 15.82 -21.32 2.24
N THR A 86 16.15 -20.42 1.31
CA THR A 86 16.70 -19.10 1.63
C THR A 86 15.63 -18.06 1.42
N PHE A 87 15.25 -17.33 2.47
CA PHE A 87 14.27 -16.25 2.43
C PHE A 87 15.00 -14.91 2.53
N MET A 88 14.83 -14.04 1.53
CA MET A 88 15.28 -12.65 1.57
C MET A 88 14.11 -11.75 1.95
N GLY A 89 14.25 -11.05 3.05
CA GLY A 89 13.21 -10.18 3.56
C GLY A 89 13.78 -8.89 4.15
N LEU A 90 12.87 -7.96 4.43
CA LEU A 90 13.16 -6.63 4.87
C LEU A 90 13.18 -6.55 6.40
N ASN A 91 14.31 -6.10 6.95
CA ASN A 91 14.39 -5.69 8.34
C ASN A 91 14.13 -4.19 8.43
N ASN A 92 12.88 -3.84 8.66
CA ASN A 92 12.37 -2.46 8.74
C ASN A 92 11.73 -2.17 10.10
N GLN A 93 11.26 -0.93 10.28
CA GLN A 93 10.56 -0.49 11.50
C GLN A 93 9.25 -1.26 11.76
N ASN A 94 8.66 -1.87 10.74
CA ASN A 94 7.42 -2.65 10.83
C ASN A 94 7.68 -4.13 11.18
N LEU A 95 8.93 -4.52 11.41
CA LEU A 95 9.35 -5.83 11.92
C LEU A 95 8.98 -7.03 11.02
N HIS A 96 8.81 -6.82 9.70
CA HIS A 96 8.30 -7.86 8.78
C HIS A 96 9.04 -9.19 8.92
N ASN A 97 10.38 -9.19 8.86
CA ASN A 97 11.16 -10.42 9.01
C ASN A 97 10.97 -11.10 10.35
N LEU A 98 10.84 -10.34 11.45
CA LEU A 98 10.63 -10.93 12.77
C LEU A 98 9.26 -11.61 12.84
N LEU A 99 8.22 -10.98 12.31
CA LEU A 99 6.87 -11.55 12.19
C LEU A 99 6.90 -12.85 11.38
N PHE A 100 7.51 -12.84 10.21
CA PHE A 100 7.57 -14.01 9.32
C PHE A 100 8.36 -15.16 9.94
N ARG A 101 9.46 -14.89 10.64
CA ARG A 101 10.19 -15.91 11.40
C ARG A 101 9.32 -16.55 12.45
N GLY A 102 8.59 -15.75 13.22
CA GLY A 102 7.66 -16.25 14.22
C GLY A 102 6.58 -17.13 13.60
N PHE A 103 5.92 -16.66 12.56
CA PHE A 103 4.86 -17.41 11.87
C PHE A 103 5.35 -18.70 11.22
N LEU A 104 6.58 -18.73 10.70
CA LEU A 104 7.13 -19.89 10.01
C LEU A 104 7.80 -20.92 10.93
N LYS A 105 8.08 -20.64 12.20
CA LYS A 105 8.61 -21.62 13.16
C LYS A 105 7.72 -22.87 13.29
N PRO A 106 6.39 -22.75 13.51
CA PRO A 106 5.50 -23.92 13.54
C PRO A 106 5.42 -24.65 12.19
N TRP A 107 5.52 -23.92 11.08
CA TRP A 107 5.56 -24.49 9.74
C TRP A 107 6.84 -25.33 9.55
N GLU A 108 8.02 -24.83 9.96
CA GLU A 108 9.29 -25.59 9.94
C GLU A 108 9.18 -26.87 10.77
N ALA A 109 8.64 -26.75 12.00
CA ALA A 109 8.47 -27.89 12.90
C ALA A 109 7.53 -28.96 12.32
N TYR A 110 6.44 -28.54 11.65
CA TYR A 110 5.48 -29.47 11.05
C TYR A 110 6.03 -30.13 9.78
N THR A 111 6.63 -29.34 8.88
CA THR A 111 7.04 -29.81 7.55
C THR A 111 8.41 -30.46 7.51
N GLY A 112 9.28 -30.16 8.49
CA GLY A 112 10.68 -30.63 8.55
C GLY A 112 11.64 -29.86 7.64
N ALA A 113 11.20 -28.82 6.94
CA ALA A 113 12.06 -27.90 6.21
C ALA A 113 12.78 -26.94 7.17
N LYS A 114 13.82 -26.27 6.67
CA LYS A 114 14.51 -25.16 7.35
C LYS A 114 14.52 -23.93 6.48
N ILE A 115 14.47 -22.74 7.11
CA ILE A 115 14.58 -21.45 6.44
C ILE A 115 15.84 -20.73 6.92
N ASN A 116 16.70 -20.42 5.96
CA ASN A 116 17.87 -19.56 6.12
C ASN A 116 17.48 -18.13 5.75
N TRP A 117 17.68 -17.18 6.66
CA TRP A 117 17.21 -15.80 6.50
C TRP A 117 18.33 -14.90 5.99
N ILE A 118 18.01 -14.08 4.98
CA ILE A 118 18.81 -12.93 4.56
C ILE A 118 18.04 -11.69 5.03
N ASP A 119 18.47 -11.12 6.14
CA ASP A 119 17.86 -9.92 6.75
C ASP A 119 18.64 -8.69 6.33
N LEU A 120 17.98 -7.80 5.63
CA LEU A 120 18.62 -6.60 5.11
C LEU A 120 17.82 -5.35 5.54
N ALA A 121 18.54 -4.31 5.93
CA ALA A 121 17.97 -2.97 6.03
C ALA A 121 17.55 -2.46 4.63
N GLN A 122 16.65 -1.49 4.59
CA GLN A 122 16.00 -1.04 3.33
C GLN A 122 16.99 -0.74 2.19
N ALA A 123 18.08 -0.02 2.48
CA ALA A 123 19.05 0.34 1.45
C ALA A 123 19.80 -0.87 0.87
N ASP A 124 20.24 -1.78 1.75
CA ASP A 124 20.96 -3.01 1.35
C ASP A 124 20.03 -3.99 0.64
N TYR A 125 18.78 -4.07 1.09
CA TYR A 125 17.71 -4.86 0.45
C TYR A 125 17.50 -4.40 -1.00
N ASN A 126 17.27 -3.10 -1.20
CA ASN A 126 17.09 -2.53 -2.52
C ASN A 126 18.32 -2.76 -3.43
N GLY A 127 19.52 -2.54 -2.89
CA GLY A 127 20.77 -2.78 -3.62
C GLY A 127 20.92 -4.23 -4.07
N ARG A 128 20.63 -5.20 -3.19
CA ARG A 128 20.72 -6.62 -3.51
C ARG A 128 19.66 -7.06 -4.52
N LEU A 129 18.43 -6.57 -4.39
CA LEU A 129 17.37 -6.85 -5.37
C LEU A 129 17.72 -6.29 -6.74
N GLN A 130 18.19 -5.04 -6.83
CA GLN A 130 18.62 -4.43 -8.08
C GLN A 130 19.81 -5.17 -8.70
N GLN A 131 20.76 -5.65 -7.90
CA GLN A 131 21.87 -6.48 -8.39
C GLN A 131 21.35 -7.81 -8.98
N ALA A 132 20.43 -8.49 -8.30
CA ALA A 132 19.82 -9.74 -8.79
C ALA A 132 19.08 -9.49 -10.12
N ILE A 133 18.33 -8.41 -10.23
CA ILE A 133 17.64 -7.97 -11.45
C ILE A 133 18.64 -7.69 -12.58
N ALA A 134 19.72 -6.96 -12.31
CA ALA A 134 20.71 -6.57 -13.31
C ALA A 134 21.50 -7.78 -13.86
N THR A 135 21.91 -8.69 -12.97
CA THR A 135 22.71 -9.87 -13.34
C THR A 135 21.88 -11.06 -13.82
N GLY A 136 20.56 -11.07 -13.54
CA GLY A 136 19.71 -12.25 -13.76
C GLY A 136 20.05 -13.42 -12.83
N THR A 137 20.83 -13.21 -11.77
CA THR A 137 21.26 -14.24 -10.83
C THR A 137 20.64 -14.00 -9.46
N VAL A 138 19.88 -14.99 -8.99
CA VAL A 138 19.18 -14.98 -7.71
C VAL A 138 19.77 -16.04 -6.79
N ASP A 139 20.15 -15.67 -5.56
CA ASP A 139 20.72 -16.57 -4.55
C ASP A 139 19.78 -16.85 -3.36
N PHE A 140 18.53 -16.43 -3.47
CA PHE A 140 17.43 -16.69 -2.52
C PHE A 140 16.27 -17.43 -3.21
N ASP A 141 15.48 -18.18 -2.44
CA ASP A 141 14.39 -19.03 -2.94
C ASP A 141 13.02 -18.36 -2.79
N VAL A 142 12.87 -17.55 -1.76
CA VAL A 142 11.66 -16.79 -1.44
C VAL A 142 12.06 -15.35 -1.13
N ILE A 143 11.24 -14.40 -1.56
CA ILE A 143 11.44 -12.98 -1.29
C ILE A 143 10.12 -12.31 -0.90
N GLU A 144 10.17 -11.40 0.04
CA GLU A 144 9.16 -10.38 0.24
C GLU A 144 9.49 -9.19 -0.69
N MET A 145 8.57 -8.77 -1.55
CA MET A 145 8.84 -7.73 -2.54
C MET A 145 7.57 -6.95 -2.88
N GLY A 146 7.70 -5.66 -3.16
CA GLY A 146 6.60 -4.84 -3.65
C GLY A 146 6.23 -5.14 -5.10
N ALA A 147 4.96 -4.95 -5.42
CA ALA A 147 4.42 -5.18 -6.76
C ALA A 147 5.10 -4.38 -7.88
N PRO A 148 5.60 -3.15 -7.68
CA PRO A 148 6.29 -2.40 -8.73
C PRO A 148 7.48 -3.13 -9.36
N PHE A 149 8.19 -3.97 -8.60
CA PHE A 149 9.31 -4.76 -9.11
C PHE A 149 8.91 -5.94 -10.02
N GLU A 150 7.61 -6.24 -10.16
CA GLU A 150 7.15 -7.34 -11.03
C GLU A 150 7.60 -7.16 -12.48
N GLY A 151 7.63 -5.93 -13.00
CA GLY A 151 8.13 -5.64 -14.33
C GLY A 151 9.57 -6.10 -14.57
N ASP A 152 10.41 -5.93 -13.55
CA ASP A 152 11.79 -6.38 -13.60
C ASP A 152 11.95 -7.87 -13.28
N VAL A 153 11.32 -8.35 -12.22
CA VAL A 153 11.52 -9.73 -11.72
C VAL A 153 10.74 -10.74 -12.54
N CYS A 154 9.43 -10.53 -12.73
CA CYS A 154 8.60 -11.43 -13.53
C CYS A 154 8.90 -11.28 -15.03
N GLY A 155 9.12 -10.05 -15.52
CA GLY A 155 9.46 -9.76 -16.92
C GLY A 155 10.80 -10.35 -17.38
N LYS A 156 11.69 -10.70 -16.46
CA LYS A 156 12.96 -11.42 -16.73
C LYS A 156 12.87 -12.93 -16.44
N GLY A 157 11.71 -13.44 -16.04
CA GLY A 157 11.54 -14.85 -15.70
C GLY A 157 12.25 -15.28 -14.41
N LEU A 158 12.52 -14.36 -13.49
CA LEU A 158 13.20 -14.67 -12.23
C LEU A 158 12.26 -15.22 -11.15
N ALA A 159 10.94 -15.01 -11.30
CA ALA A 159 9.92 -15.53 -10.37
C ALA A 159 9.27 -16.80 -10.92
N SER A 160 8.91 -17.71 -10.04
CA SER A 160 8.13 -18.93 -10.31
C SER A 160 6.64 -18.59 -10.44
N VAL A 161 5.95 -19.24 -11.37
CA VAL A 161 4.50 -19.08 -11.54
C VAL A 161 3.76 -19.79 -10.42
N MET A 162 2.79 -19.10 -9.81
CA MET A 162 2.01 -19.65 -8.70
C MET A 162 1.17 -20.86 -9.14
N PRO A 163 1.32 -22.03 -8.49
CA PRO A 163 0.47 -23.18 -8.74
C PRO A 163 -0.98 -22.96 -8.29
N ASP A 164 -1.95 -23.61 -8.93
CA ASP A 164 -3.37 -23.42 -8.61
C ASP A 164 -3.74 -23.87 -7.19
N TRP A 165 -3.07 -24.88 -6.63
CA TRP A 165 -3.31 -25.29 -5.24
C TRP A 165 -2.95 -24.19 -4.23
N VAL A 166 -1.97 -23.33 -4.55
CA VAL A 166 -1.61 -22.16 -3.71
C VAL A 166 -2.73 -21.13 -3.72
N LYS A 167 -3.27 -20.81 -4.92
CA LYS A 167 -4.39 -19.85 -5.06
C LYS A 167 -5.59 -20.28 -4.22
N GLN A 168 -5.89 -21.58 -4.19
CA GLN A 168 -6.96 -22.16 -3.36
C GLN A 168 -6.63 -22.09 -1.88
N GLN A 169 -5.40 -22.45 -1.48
CA GLN A 169 -4.98 -22.44 -0.07
C GLN A 169 -5.06 -21.07 0.55
N ILE A 170 -4.66 -20.02 -0.19
CA ILE A 170 -4.68 -18.64 0.31
C ILE A 170 -6.05 -17.97 0.16
N ASP A 171 -7.06 -18.62 -0.42
CA ASP A 171 -8.38 -18.03 -0.70
C ASP A 171 -8.24 -16.72 -1.49
N MET A 172 -7.61 -16.80 -2.69
CA MET A 172 -7.32 -15.62 -3.51
C MET A 172 -8.59 -14.89 -3.98
N ASP A 173 -9.74 -15.57 -4.00
CA ASP A 173 -11.03 -14.97 -4.35
C ASP A 173 -11.49 -13.92 -3.32
N ASP A 174 -10.98 -13.99 -2.09
CA ASP A 174 -11.25 -13.02 -1.02
C ASP A 174 -10.44 -11.71 -1.15
N TYR A 175 -9.50 -11.62 -2.08
CA TYR A 175 -8.74 -10.37 -2.32
C TYR A 175 -9.67 -9.25 -2.79
N VAL A 176 -9.37 -8.00 -2.39
CA VAL A 176 -10.07 -6.81 -2.89
C VAL A 176 -9.91 -6.66 -4.40
N GLY A 177 -10.85 -5.94 -5.04
CA GLY A 177 -10.98 -5.93 -6.50
C GLY A 177 -9.72 -5.47 -7.22
N TYR A 178 -9.03 -4.44 -6.74
CA TYR A 178 -7.86 -3.90 -7.42
C TYR A 178 -6.64 -4.83 -7.37
N LEU A 179 -6.55 -5.77 -6.43
CA LEU A 179 -5.49 -6.79 -6.36
C LEU A 179 -5.75 -8.02 -7.25
N LYS A 180 -6.89 -8.06 -7.93
CA LYS A 180 -7.20 -9.09 -8.94
C LYS A 180 -6.64 -8.70 -10.31
N ALA A 181 -6.88 -9.53 -11.31
CA ALA A 181 -6.45 -9.22 -12.68
C ALA A 181 -7.06 -7.88 -13.18
N PRO A 182 -6.30 -7.05 -13.92
CA PRO A 182 -4.94 -7.29 -14.41
C PRO A 182 -3.82 -7.05 -13.38
N VAL A 183 -4.09 -6.33 -12.28
CA VAL A 183 -3.05 -5.92 -11.29
C VAL A 183 -2.47 -7.12 -10.52
N GLY A 184 -3.27 -8.13 -10.20
CA GLY A 184 -2.80 -9.37 -9.55
C GLY A 184 -2.08 -10.35 -10.47
N THR A 185 -1.84 -9.99 -11.73
CA THR A 185 -1.18 -10.85 -12.72
C THR A 185 -0.09 -10.10 -13.48
N TRP A 186 0.90 -10.84 -13.97
CA TRP A 186 1.89 -10.37 -14.94
C TRP A 186 1.79 -11.23 -16.20
N GLU A 187 1.50 -10.61 -17.34
CA GLU A 187 1.26 -11.32 -18.62
C GLU A 187 0.28 -12.50 -18.47
N GLY A 188 -0.80 -12.29 -17.70
CA GLY A 188 -1.85 -13.28 -17.47
C GLY A 188 -1.49 -14.40 -16.48
N LYS A 189 -0.30 -14.39 -15.89
CA LYS A 189 0.16 -15.37 -14.90
C LYS A 189 0.21 -14.74 -13.51
N THR A 190 -0.10 -15.52 -12.48
CA THR A 190 0.00 -15.10 -11.07
C THR A 190 1.36 -15.50 -10.50
N TYR A 191 2.02 -14.56 -9.83
CA TYR A 191 3.32 -14.77 -9.18
C TYR A 191 3.30 -14.38 -7.70
N ARG A 192 2.49 -13.39 -7.36
CA ARG A 192 2.45 -12.76 -6.04
C ARG A 192 1.42 -13.39 -5.12
N ILE A 193 1.83 -13.73 -3.92
CA ILE A 193 0.93 -13.85 -2.77
C ILE A 193 0.90 -12.47 -2.11
N SER A 194 -0.19 -11.72 -2.28
CA SER A 194 -0.33 -10.43 -1.61
C SER A 194 -0.41 -10.64 -0.11
N ILE A 195 0.31 -9.82 0.64
CA ILE A 195 0.30 -9.78 2.10
C ILE A 195 -0.09 -8.40 2.63
N ASP A 196 -0.31 -7.45 1.72
CA ASP A 196 -0.60 -6.05 2.00
C ASP A 196 -1.48 -5.42 0.91
N GLY A 197 -2.21 -4.37 1.26
CA GLY A 197 -3.17 -3.68 0.41
C GLY A 197 -2.88 -2.20 0.22
N ASP A 198 -1.65 -1.81 0.06
CA ASP A 198 -1.18 -0.43 0.01
C ASP A 198 -2.01 0.51 -0.86
N CYS A 199 -2.48 1.59 -0.23
CA CYS A 199 -2.87 2.83 -0.89
C CYS A 199 -2.49 4.00 0.01
N HIS A 200 -2.32 5.18 -0.57
CA HIS A 200 -2.20 6.38 0.23
C HIS A 200 -3.56 6.88 0.67
N ASN A 201 -3.67 7.16 1.98
CA ASN A 201 -4.81 7.82 2.61
C ASN A 201 -4.47 9.24 3.02
N PHE A 202 -5.49 10.08 3.15
CA PHE A 202 -5.40 11.38 3.77
C PHE A 202 -5.77 11.25 5.25
N ASN A 203 -4.77 11.40 6.11
CA ASN A 203 -4.91 11.31 7.56
C ASN A 203 -4.95 12.72 8.15
N TYR A 204 -5.83 12.97 9.11
CA TYR A 204 -6.03 14.30 9.68
C TYR A 204 -6.39 14.26 11.16
N ARG A 205 -6.17 15.39 11.84
CA ARG A 205 -6.49 15.61 13.24
C ARG A 205 -7.91 16.15 13.38
N THR A 206 -8.83 15.35 13.91
CA THR A 206 -10.24 15.76 14.12
C THR A 206 -10.40 16.89 15.11
N ASP A 207 -9.53 16.98 16.12
CA ASP A 207 -9.52 18.07 17.10
C ASP A 207 -9.20 19.44 16.47
N TYR A 208 -8.31 19.51 15.48
CA TYR A 208 -8.07 20.75 14.72
C TYR A 208 -9.32 21.19 13.95
N PHE A 209 -9.97 20.26 13.25
CA PHE A 209 -11.11 20.58 12.38
C PHE A 209 -12.43 20.75 13.13
N SER A 210 -12.48 20.42 14.42
CA SER A 210 -13.60 20.70 15.32
C SER A 210 -13.34 21.87 16.27
N ASP A 211 -12.16 22.52 16.21
CA ASP A 211 -11.81 23.64 17.08
C ASP A 211 -12.60 24.89 16.71
N ALA A 212 -13.40 25.41 17.68
CA ALA A 212 -14.24 26.56 17.47
C ALA A 212 -13.45 27.87 17.30
N GLY A 213 -12.27 27.97 17.95
CA GLY A 213 -11.39 29.14 17.83
C GLY A 213 -10.78 29.25 16.45
N LEU A 214 -10.36 28.11 15.88
CA LEU A 214 -9.89 28.05 14.48
C LEU A 214 -11.02 28.38 13.50
N ALA A 215 -12.24 27.89 13.74
CA ALA A 215 -13.40 28.19 12.90
C ALA A 215 -13.74 29.68 12.90
N GLU A 216 -13.71 30.34 14.07
CA GLU A 216 -13.92 31.77 14.19
C GLU A 216 -12.82 32.59 13.51
N ALA A 217 -11.54 32.19 13.68
CA ALA A 217 -10.40 32.84 13.04
C ALA A 217 -10.45 32.70 11.51
N TRP A 218 -10.77 31.50 11.00
CA TRP A 218 -10.95 31.24 9.58
C TRP A 218 -11.95 32.20 8.94
N LYS A 219 -13.12 32.34 9.57
CA LYS A 219 -14.16 33.26 9.12
C LYS A 219 -13.73 34.72 9.23
N ALA A 220 -13.06 35.10 10.32
CA ALA A 220 -12.60 36.48 10.55
C ALA A 220 -11.53 36.92 9.55
N GLU A 221 -10.68 35.99 9.06
CA GLU A 221 -9.68 36.24 8.04
C GLU A 221 -10.26 36.26 6.60
N GLY A 222 -11.58 36.00 6.45
CA GLY A 222 -12.28 36.11 5.17
C GLY A 222 -12.12 34.91 4.22
N HIS A 223 -11.69 33.76 4.76
CA HIS A 223 -11.61 32.52 3.97
C HIS A 223 -13.00 32.06 3.49
N GLN A 224 -13.03 31.40 2.34
CA GLN A 224 -14.27 30.92 1.75
C GLN A 224 -14.67 29.55 2.30
N GLY A 225 -15.97 29.36 2.51
CA GLY A 225 -16.51 28.11 3.06
C GLY A 225 -16.32 27.95 4.57
N ASP A 226 -16.91 26.87 5.10
CA ASP A 226 -16.83 26.56 6.53
C ASP A 226 -15.49 25.89 6.87
N TRP A 227 -14.99 26.14 8.08
CA TRP A 227 -13.84 25.42 8.63
C TRP A 227 -14.18 23.94 8.77
N GLY A 228 -13.28 23.07 8.28
CA GLY A 228 -13.47 21.63 8.33
C GLY A 228 -12.39 20.89 7.55
N VAL A 229 -12.48 19.57 7.52
CA VAL A 229 -11.52 18.71 6.82
C VAL A 229 -11.48 19.05 5.34
N PRO A 230 -10.31 19.38 4.76
CA PRO A 230 -10.16 19.70 3.35
C PRO A 230 -10.58 18.54 2.45
N LYS A 231 -11.24 18.87 1.34
CA LYS A 231 -11.70 17.91 0.33
C LYS A 231 -10.90 17.99 -0.96
N THR A 232 -10.18 19.09 -1.18
CA THR A 232 -9.36 19.31 -2.37
C THR A 232 -7.96 19.76 -1.96
N TRP A 233 -6.98 19.56 -2.82
CA TRP A 233 -5.62 20.02 -2.59
C TRP A 233 -5.52 21.54 -2.49
N GLN A 234 -6.41 22.27 -3.17
CA GLN A 234 -6.53 23.71 -3.02
C GLN A 234 -6.89 24.11 -1.58
N GLN A 235 -7.86 23.40 -0.99
CA GLN A 235 -8.24 23.62 0.42
C GLN A 235 -7.13 23.19 1.39
N VAL A 236 -6.39 22.08 1.10
CA VAL A 236 -5.22 21.68 1.90
C VAL A 236 -4.18 22.79 1.93
N GLN A 237 -3.86 23.39 0.79
CA GLN A 237 -2.95 24.52 0.68
C GLN A 237 -3.41 25.73 1.50
N GLU A 238 -4.69 26.07 1.41
CA GLU A 238 -5.27 27.20 2.13
C GLU A 238 -5.21 26.98 3.64
N VAL A 239 -5.60 25.79 4.13
CA VAL A 239 -5.52 25.40 5.54
C VAL A 239 -4.07 25.41 6.04
N THR A 240 -3.13 24.90 5.25
CA THR A 240 -1.71 24.86 5.61
C THR A 240 -1.15 26.28 5.83
N LYS A 241 -1.47 27.20 4.93
CA LYS A 241 -1.07 28.61 5.05
C LYS A 241 -1.77 29.31 6.23
N PHE A 242 -3.06 29.04 6.45
CA PHE A 242 -3.84 29.60 7.55
C PHE A 242 -3.30 29.20 8.93
N LEU A 243 -2.88 27.95 9.10
CA LEU A 243 -2.38 27.45 10.39
C LEU A 243 -1.00 28.01 10.77
N LYS A 244 -0.22 28.52 9.81
CA LYS A 244 1.09 29.09 10.07
C LYS A 244 1.05 30.17 11.14
N GLY A 245 1.83 29.98 12.21
CA GLY A 245 1.93 30.92 13.32
C GLY A 245 0.75 30.92 14.29
N LYS A 246 -0.21 29.99 14.12
CA LYS A 246 -1.27 29.76 15.10
C LYS A 246 -0.82 28.74 16.15
N GLN A 247 -1.58 28.65 17.23
CA GLN A 247 -1.37 27.63 18.26
C GLN A 247 -2.67 26.87 18.51
N VAL A 248 -2.55 25.57 18.72
CA VAL A 248 -3.63 24.69 19.16
C VAL A 248 -3.17 23.99 20.44
N ALA A 249 -3.97 24.04 21.49
CA ALA A 249 -3.63 23.51 22.81
C ALA A 249 -2.24 23.98 23.35
N GLY A 250 -1.81 25.21 23.00
CA GLY A 250 -0.54 25.80 23.44
C GLY A 250 0.70 25.32 22.69
N GLN A 251 0.52 24.58 21.57
CA GLN A 251 1.60 24.15 20.68
C GLN A 251 1.46 24.84 19.32
N ASP A 252 2.59 25.05 18.63
CA ASP A 252 2.58 25.57 17.27
C ASP A 252 1.77 24.66 16.35
N ALA A 253 0.84 25.27 15.62
CA ALA A 253 0.00 24.55 14.66
C ALA A 253 0.69 24.48 13.30
N TYR A 254 0.77 23.29 12.76
CA TYR A 254 1.17 23.04 11.37
C TYR A 254 0.00 22.43 10.60
N GLY A 255 -0.11 22.79 9.34
CA GLY A 255 -1.09 22.23 8.42
C GLY A 255 -0.69 20.84 7.94
N TYR A 256 -0.43 20.75 6.65
CA TYR A 256 0.01 19.52 6.02
C TYR A 256 1.51 19.28 6.25
N LEU A 257 1.90 18.01 6.32
CA LEU A 257 3.29 17.56 6.39
C LEU A 257 3.66 16.91 5.07
N ASP A 258 4.62 17.48 4.33
CA ASP A 258 5.15 16.91 3.09
C ASP A 258 6.46 16.13 3.37
N PRO A 259 6.48 14.78 3.33
CA PRO A 259 7.70 13.99 3.49
C PRO A 259 8.48 13.94 2.16
N ILE A 260 9.31 14.95 1.90
CA ILE A 260 9.86 15.27 0.59
C ILE A 260 11.36 14.99 0.38
N LYS A 261 12.07 14.52 1.42
CA LYS A 261 13.45 14.09 1.25
C LYS A 261 13.52 12.86 0.34
N PRO A 262 14.50 12.75 -0.58
CA PRO A 262 14.70 11.55 -1.39
C PRO A 262 14.79 10.28 -0.53
N TRP A 263 14.09 9.24 -0.96
CA TRP A 263 13.97 7.98 -0.23
C TRP A 263 14.05 6.76 -1.16
N GLY A 264 14.96 6.81 -2.14
CA GLY A 264 15.24 5.72 -3.06
C GLY A 264 14.09 5.39 -4.00
N GLY A 265 13.30 6.38 -4.38
CA GLY A 265 12.11 6.27 -5.23
C GLY A 265 10.80 6.31 -4.46
N PHE A 266 10.79 5.99 -3.16
CA PHE A 266 9.57 6.00 -2.35
C PHE A 266 8.99 7.39 -2.09
N GLY A 267 9.82 8.42 -1.99
CA GLY A 267 9.35 9.80 -1.82
C GLY A 267 8.53 10.32 -2.99
N PHE A 268 8.74 9.75 -4.19
CA PHE A 268 7.95 10.09 -5.37
C PHE A 268 6.44 9.80 -5.20
N TYR A 269 6.08 8.81 -4.37
CA TYR A 269 4.66 8.49 -4.11
C TYR A 269 3.88 9.64 -3.48
N PHE A 270 4.50 10.46 -2.64
CA PHE A 270 3.84 11.61 -1.99
C PHE A 270 3.49 12.69 -3.00
N LEU A 271 4.43 13.04 -3.89
CA LEU A 271 4.12 13.94 -5.02
C LEU A 271 3.09 13.30 -5.96
N GLY A 272 3.25 12.01 -6.27
CA GLY A 272 2.30 11.26 -7.10
C GLY A 272 0.88 11.34 -6.55
N SER A 273 0.69 11.17 -5.25
CA SER A 273 -0.61 11.23 -4.58
C SER A 273 -1.27 12.61 -4.65
N ARG A 274 -0.48 13.67 -4.66
CA ARG A 274 -0.99 15.03 -4.93
C ARG A 274 -1.30 15.20 -6.41
N ALA A 275 -0.41 14.76 -7.29
CA ALA A 275 -0.53 14.93 -8.72
C ALA A 275 -1.70 14.15 -9.36
N THR A 276 -2.08 12.99 -8.80
CA THR A 276 -3.17 12.18 -9.37
C THR A 276 -4.49 12.96 -9.45
N ALA A 277 -4.81 13.80 -8.47
CA ALA A 277 -6.01 14.63 -8.50
C ALA A 277 -6.00 15.63 -9.66
N TYR A 278 -4.83 16.11 -10.07
CA TYR A 278 -4.66 17.05 -11.19
C TYR A 278 -4.48 16.37 -12.54
N ALA A 279 -3.79 15.22 -12.59
CA ALA A 279 -3.29 14.60 -13.82
C ALA A 279 -4.08 13.37 -14.27
N LYS A 280 -4.79 12.68 -13.36
CA LYS A 280 -5.55 11.48 -13.68
C LYS A 280 -7.00 11.85 -14.05
N HIS A 281 -7.20 12.17 -15.34
CA HIS A 281 -8.53 12.43 -15.85
C HIS A 281 -9.38 11.14 -15.85
N PRO A 282 -10.69 11.18 -15.50
CA PRO A 282 -11.54 9.98 -15.48
C PRO A 282 -11.60 9.23 -16.82
N ASP A 283 -11.46 9.94 -17.94
CA ASP A 283 -11.49 9.37 -19.29
C ASP A 283 -10.12 8.88 -19.78
N ASP A 284 -9.11 8.90 -18.91
CA ASP A 284 -7.76 8.42 -19.25
C ASP A 284 -7.22 7.52 -18.14
N LYS A 285 -6.88 6.29 -18.45
CA LYS A 285 -6.26 5.36 -17.50
C LYS A 285 -4.82 5.73 -17.18
N ALA A 286 -4.13 6.40 -18.12
CA ALA A 286 -2.74 6.78 -17.99
C ALA A 286 -2.57 8.13 -17.27
N TRP A 287 -1.58 8.25 -16.41
CA TRP A 287 -1.28 9.48 -15.67
C TRP A 287 0.21 9.84 -15.59
N LEU A 288 1.12 8.86 -15.74
CA LEU A 288 2.59 9.06 -15.71
C LEU A 288 3.20 9.20 -17.10
N PHE A 289 2.78 8.38 -18.04
CA PHE A 289 3.28 8.38 -19.41
C PHE A 289 2.11 8.39 -20.40
N ASP A 290 2.38 8.82 -21.62
CA ASP A 290 1.48 8.59 -22.74
C ASP A 290 1.51 7.11 -23.13
N PRO A 291 0.38 6.39 -23.18
CA PRO A 291 0.39 4.94 -23.36
C PRO A 291 0.79 4.48 -24.78
N ASP A 292 0.73 5.35 -25.76
CA ASP A 292 1.09 5.03 -27.14
C ASP A 292 2.55 5.32 -27.49
N THR A 293 3.20 6.20 -26.73
CA THR A 293 4.55 6.68 -27.03
C THR A 293 5.55 6.56 -25.89
N MET A 294 5.08 6.28 -24.67
CA MET A 294 5.86 6.36 -23.42
C MET A 294 6.46 7.75 -23.16
N LYS A 295 5.95 8.79 -23.81
CA LYS A 295 6.37 10.16 -23.46
C LYS A 295 5.97 10.46 -22.02
N PRO A 296 6.89 10.97 -21.19
CA PRO A 296 6.59 11.36 -19.83
C PRO A 296 5.54 12.49 -19.78
N ARG A 297 4.66 12.42 -18.79
CA ARG A 297 3.68 13.48 -18.50
C ARG A 297 4.09 14.36 -17.31
N ILE A 298 5.22 14.06 -16.69
CA ILE A 298 5.72 14.73 -15.47
C ILE A 298 5.93 16.24 -15.65
N ASN A 299 6.10 16.72 -16.88
CA ASN A 299 6.28 18.13 -17.18
C ASN A 299 5.03 18.80 -17.79
N ASN A 300 3.88 18.13 -17.77
CA ASN A 300 2.63 18.78 -18.17
C ASN A 300 2.12 19.72 -17.04
N PRO A 301 1.15 20.62 -17.36
CA PRO A 301 0.64 21.60 -16.40
C PRO A 301 0.12 21.01 -15.08
N ALA A 302 -0.40 19.77 -15.07
CA ALA A 302 -0.92 19.12 -13.87
C ALA A 302 0.20 18.74 -12.88
N TRP A 303 1.25 18.14 -13.39
CA TRP A 303 2.39 17.75 -12.58
C TRP A 303 3.21 18.95 -12.11
N VAL A 304 3.41 19.94 -12.99
CA VAL A 304 4.08 21.19 -12.62
C VAL A 304 3.33 21.92 -11.53
N ARG A 305 1.98 21.91 -11.56
CA ARG A 305 1.14 22.44 -10.49
C ARG A 305 1.37 21.67 -9.17
N ALA A 306 1.38 20.34 -9.20
CA ALA A 306 1.63 19.54 -7.99
C ALA A 306 3.01 19.84 -7.37
N ILE A 307 4.04 20.01 -8.20
CA ILE A 307 5.40 20.41 -7.75
C ILE A 307 5.37 21.82 -7.14
N GLN A 308 4.68 22.77 -7.78
CA GLN A 308 4.56 24.15 -7.29
C GLN A 308 3.80 24.22 -5.97
N ASP A 309 2.76 23.41 -5.79
CA ASP A 309 2.00 23.34 -4.55
C ASP A 309 2.88 22.97 -3.35
N VAL A 310 3.86 22.05 -3.53
CA VAL A 310 4.82 21.71 -2.48
C VAL A 310 5.73 22.92 -2.18
N ILE A 311 6.26 23.58 -3.21
CA ILE A 311 7.09 24.79 -3.04
C ILE A 311 6.33 25.84 -2.21
N ASP A 312 5.05 26.04 -2.52
CA ASP A 312 4.20 27.06 -1.89
C ASP A 312 3.80 26.69 -0.43
N ALA A 313 3.79 25.40 -0.09
CA ALA A 313 3.45 24.89 1.23
C ALA A 313 4.64 24.94 2.21
N LEU A 314 5.84 24.60 1.74
CA LEU A 314 7.06 24.45 2.56
C LEU A 314 7.32 25.59 3.56
N PRO A 315 7.14 26.89 3.22
CA PRO A 315 7.32 27.96 4.20
C PRO A 315 6.35 27.91 5.39
N SER A 316 5.29 27.12 5.31
CA SER A 316 4.26 26.95 6.35
C SER A 316 4.33 25.59 7.05
N GLU A 317 5.32 24.79 6.74
CA GLU A 317 5.57 23.48 7.33
C GLU A 317 6.74 23.53 8.33
N PRO A 318 6.95 22.46 9.15
CA PRO A 318 8.15 22.34 9.98
C PRO A 318 9.44 22.42 9.15
N ALA A 319 10.50 22.99 9.74
CA ALA A 319 11.76 23.27 9.03
C ALA A 319 12.52 22.02 8.53
N ASP A 320 12.21 20.84 9.07
CA ASP A 320 12.98 19.62 8.84
C ASP A 320 12.51 18.80 7.61
N GLN A 321 11.44 19.21 6.92
CA GLN A 321 10.83 18.46 5.83
C GLN A 321 11.81 18.10 4.69
N LEU A 322 12.76 18.98 4.41
CA LEU A 322 13.79 18.76 3.40
C LEU A 322 14.95 17.83 3.84
N ASN A 323 15.20 17.73 5.15
CA ASN A 323 16.43 17.16 5.68
C ASN A 323 16.25 15.87 6.46
N ALA A 324 15.13 15.71 7.15
CA ALA A 324 14.86 14.52 7.94
C ALA A 324 14.24 13.40 7.07
N ASP A 325 14.43 12.17 7.53
CA ASP A 325 13.87 10.98 6.89
C ASP A 325 12.35 11.07 6.75
N PRO A 326 11.74 10.66 5.62
CA PRO A 326 10.29 10.69 5.42
C PRO A 326 9.48 9.99 6.49
N ASN A 327 9.97 8.89 7.08
CA ASN A 327 9.32 8.27 8.23
C ASN A 327 9.28 9.21 9.45
N THR A 328 10.27 10.09 9.59
CA THR A 328 10.27 11.11 10.65
C THR A 328 9.31 12.24 10.32
N THR A 329 9.43 12.85 9.13
CA THR A 329 8.70 14.07 8.76
C THR A 329 7.23 13.82 8.40
N GLY A 330 6.89 12.68 7.86
CA GLY A 330 5.49 12.28 7.59
C GLY A 330 4.90 11.49 8.74
N PHE A 331 5.39 10.28 8.97
CA PHE A 331 4.76 9.32 9.86
C PHE A 331 4.92 9.67 11.35
N SER A 332 6.18 9.73 11.85
CA SER A 332 6.44 9.90 13.28
C SER A 332 6.00 11.27 13.79
N GLN A 333 6.23 12.35 13.03
CA GLN A 333 5.76 13.69 13.41
C GLN A 333 4.24 13.77 13.45
N PHE A 334 3.53 13.13 12.52
CA PHE A 334 2.07 13.11 12.56
C PHE A 334 1.55 12.33 13.79
N LEU A 335 2.09 11.13 14.07
CA LEU A 335 1.74 10.37 15.27
C LEU A 335 2.05 11.12 16.56
N ALA A 336 3.15 11.89 16.60
CA ALA A 336 3.52 12.77 17.71
C ALA A 336 2.66 14.06 17.79
N GLY A 337 1.72 14.26 16.87
CA GLY A 337 0.78 15.38 16.88
C GLY A 337 1.30 16.70 16.31
N THR A 338 2.43 16.70 15.58
CA THR A 338 3.06 17.92 15.04
C THR A 338 2.22 18.59 13.96
N GLY A 339 1.71 17.81 12.97
CA GLY A 339 0.88 18.32 11.88
C GLY A 339 -0.59 18.00 12.06
N SER A 340 -1.45 18.75 11.40
CA SER A 340 -2.88 18.49 11.37
C SER A 340 -3.31 17.55 10.25
N MET A 341 -2.47 17.36 9.22
CA MET A 341 -2.75 16.55 8.04
C MET A 341 -1.47 15.92 7.50
N VAL A 342 -1.59 14.70 6.96
CA VAL A 342 -0.52 14.00 6.23
C VAL A 342 -1.12 13.03 5.23
N THR A 343 -0.46 12.85 4.08
CA THR A 343 -0.66 11.68 3.23
C THR A 343 0.33 10.62 3.64
N TRP A 344 -0.16 9.42 3.88
CA TRP A 344 0.65 8.25 4.22
C TRP A 344 -0.09 6.98 3.85
N TRP A 345 0.62 5.85 3.85
CA TRP A 345 -0.03 4.53 3.71
C TRP A 345 -0.99 4.28 4.87
N GLY A 346 -1.89 3.32 4.70
CA GLY A 346 -2.94 3.02 5.66
C GLY A 346 -2.47 2.47 7.01
N ASP A 347 -1.18 2.15 7.17
CA ASP A 347 -0.59 1.71 8.44
C ASP A 347 -0.69 2.77 9.56
N VAL A 348 -0.96 4.03 9.24
CA VAL A 348 -1.36 5.05 10.22
C VAL A 348 -2.58 4.60 11.01
N GLY A 349 -3.53 3.87 10.38
CA GLY A 349 -4.75 3.42 11.03
C GLY A 349 -4.52 2.54 12.25
N SER A 350 -3.66 1.52 12.15
CA SER A 350 -3.29 0.69 13.31
C SER A 350 -2.34 1.44 14.25
N ASN A 351 -1.33 2.13 13.71
CA ASN A 351 -0.30 2.80 14.51
C ASN A 351 -0.81 3.98 15.34
N ALA A 352 -1.81 4.71 14.87
CA ALA A 352 -2.40 5.80 15.65
C ALA A 352 -2.89 5.34 17.04
N LYS A 353 -3.43 4.11 17.13
CA LYS A 353 -3.92 3.53 18.40
C LYS A 353 -2.89 2.73 19.18
N THR A 354 -1.90 2.14 18.52
CA THR A 354 -1.08 1.07 19.10
C THR A 354 0.40 1.42 19.21
N ASN A 355 0.86 2.47 18.53
CA ASN A 355 2.24 2.92 18.65
C ASN A 355 2.41 3.73 19.94
N ASP A 356 3.35 3.33 20.79
CA ASP A 356 3.63 3.96 22.09
C ASP A 356 4.00 5.46 21.98
N SER A 357 4.49 5.89 20.83
CA SER A 357 4.82 7.29 20.53
C SER A 357 3.64 8.09 20.00
N SER A 358 2.48 7.47 19.75
CA SER A 358 1.31 8.15 19.22
C SER A 358 0.54 8.88 20.32
N VAL A 359 0.25 10.16 20.06
CA VAL A 359 -0.61 10.98 20.91
C VAL A 359 -1.95 11.29 20.25
N ILE A 360 -2.19 10.78 19.03
CA ILE A 360 -3.34 11.13 18.20
C ILE A 360 -4.42 10.05 18.12
N GLY A 361 -4.27 8.96 18.88
CA GLY A 361 -5.16 7.79 18.78
C GLY A 361 -6.66 8.09 18.90
N ASP A 362 -7.05 9.11 19.66
CA ASP A 362 -8.46 9.48 19.86
C ASP A 362 -8.92 10.60 18.90
N VAL A 363 -8.00 11.22 18.17
CA VAL A 363 -8.27 12.37 17.32
C VAL A 363 -7.79 12.18 15.87
N CYS A 364 -7.38 10.97 15.49
CA CYS A 364 -7.02 10.65 14.12
C CYS A 364 -8.28 10.32 13.30
N GLY A 365 -8.43 10.98 12.16
CA GLY A 365 -9.46 10.73 11.16
C GLY A 365 -8.84 10.35 9.82
N PHE A 366 -9.62 9.66 8.99
CA PHE A 366 -9.16 9.08 7.72
C PHE A 366 -10.12 9.44 6.59
N SER A 367 -9.57 9.70 5.40
CA SER A 367 -10.35 9.83 4.17
C SER A 367 -9.52 9.39 2.96
N ILE A 368 -10.20 9.26 1.82
CA ILE A 368 -9.49 9.18 0.53
C ILE A 368 -8.67 10.45 0.31
N LEU A 369 -7.66 10.38 -0.55
CA LEU A 369 -6.85 11.54 -0.93
C LEU A 369 -7.72 12.72 -1.37
N PRO A 370 -7.33 13.97 -1.07
CA PRO A 370 -8.03 15.15 -1.54
C PRO A 370 -8.14 15.17 -3.06
N GLY A 371 -9.27 15.63 -3.56
CA GLY A 371 -9.51 15.84 -4.97
C GLY A 371 -8.94 17.17 -5.49
N SER A 372 -9.34 17.54 -6.71
CA SER A 372 -9.09 18.86 -7.29
C SER A 372 -10.35 19.41 -7.94
N ASP A 373 -10.54 20.73 -7.86
CA ASP A 373 -11.68 21.41 -8.48
C ASP A 373 -11.66 21.36 -10.02
N ASP A 374 -10.49 21.09 -10.60
CA ASP A 374 -10.28 20.90 -12.04
C ASP A 374 -9.22 19.80 -12.28
N VAL A 375 -9.26 19.18 -13.43
CA VAL A 375 -8.34 18.13 -13.84
C VAL A 375 -7.79 18.40 -15.24
N TYR A 376 -6.50 18.17 -15.44
CA TYR A 376 -5.87 18.34 -16.73
C TYR A 376 -6.17 17.16 -17.65
N ASN A 377 -6.74 17.45 -18.80
CA ASN A 377 -7.02 16.48 -19.84
C ASN A 377 -5.82 16.44 -20.82
N ALA A 378 -4.97 15.43 -20.68
CA ALA A 378 -3.77 15.29 -21.50
C ALA A 378 -4.05 15.11 -22.99
N LYS A 379 -5.27 14.64 -23.37
CA LYS A 379 -5.67 14.47 -24.77
C LYS A 379 -6.03 15.78 -25.45
N THR A 380 -6.60 16.71 -24.69
CA THR A 380 -7.04 18.02 -25.23
C THR A 380 -6.07 19.15 -24.89
N GLY A 381 -5.15 18.96 -23.96
CA GLY A 381 -4.25 19.98 -23.45
C GLY A 381 -4.95 21.06 -22.61
N LYS A 382 -6.11 20.79 -22.03
CA LYS A 382 -6.93 21.76 -21.28
C LYS A 382 -7.26 21.26 -19.88
N TRP A 383 -7.60 22.22 -19.01
CA TRP A 383 -8.18 21.93 -17.71
C TRP A 383 -9.70 21.81 -17.82
N ASP A 384 -10.24 20.71 -17.31
CA ASP A 384 -11.67 20.42 -17.31
C ASP A 384 -12.21 20.50 -15.88
N LYS A 385 -13.40 21.12 -15.72
CA LYS A 385 -14.21 21.04 -14.52
C LYS A 385 -15.24 19.94 -14.70
N LEU A 386 -15.21 18.95 -13.82
CA LEU A 386 -16.14 17.83 -13.93
C LEU A 386 -17.53 18.21 -13.41
N ALA A 387 -18.57 17.79 -14.09
CA ALA A 387 -19.96 18.01 -13.66
C ALA A 387 -20.28 17.29 -12.33
N SER A 388 -19.51 16.25 -11.97
CA SER A 388 -19.64 15.49 -10.74
C SER A 388 -19.05 16.19 -9.51
N GLY A 389 -18.41 17.33 -9.67
CA GLY A 389 -17.64 18.03 -8.61
C GLY A 389 -16.15 17.76 -8.71
N PRO A 390 -15.40 17.85 -7.59
CA PRO A 390 -13.96 17.65 -7.60
C PRO A 390 -13.52 16.30 -8.18
N ASN A 391 -12.41 16.29 -8.89
CA ASN A 391 -11.78 15.07 -9.39
C ASN A 391 -11.04 14.37 -8.24
N TYR A 392 -11.53 13.23 -7.81
CA TYR A 392 -10.82 12.35 -6.88
C TYR A 392 -10.13 11.23 -7.66
N ALA A 393 -8.87 10.99 -7.35
CA ALA A 393 -8.07 9.92 -7.95
C ALA A 393 -7.13 9.31 -6.89
N PRO A 394 -7.66 8.46 -5.99
CA PRO A 394 -6.85 7.79 -4.97
C PRO A 394 -5.68 7.06 -5.59
N ASN A 395 -4.49 7.20 -5.00
CA ASN A 395 -3.28 6.56 -5.48
C ASN A 395 -3.07 5.21 -4.79
N MET A 396 -3.05 4.14 -5.58
CA MET A 396 -2.67 2.80 -5.13
C MET A 396 -1.13 2.72 -5.10
N ALA A 397 -0.56 3.53 -4.20
CA ALA A 397 0.88 3.69 -4.06
C ALA A 397 1.52 2.39 -3.59
N TYR A 398 2.48 1.86 -4.36
CA TYR A 398 3.21 0.62 -4.13
C TYR A 398 2.39 -0.68 -4.40
N ILE A 399 1.08 -0.63 -4.54
CA ILE A 399 0.15 -1.78 -4.78
C ILE A 399 0.26 -2.90 -3.72
N GLY A 400 0.99 -2.71 -2.67
CA GLY A 400 1.21 -3.65 -1.58
C GLY A 400 2.42 -4.57 -1.73
N TRP A 401 2.83 -5.06 -0.58
CA TRP A 401 3.86 -6.09 -0.47
C TRP A 401 3.30 -7.46 -0.84
N GLY A 402 4.21 -8.33 -1.32
CA GLY A 402 3.88 -9.70 -1.63
C GLY A 402 5.03 -10.64 -1.32
N VAL A 403 4.71 -11.91 -1.16
CA VAL A 403 5.71 -12.99 -1.10
C VAL A 403 5.77 -13.66 -2.47
N TYR A 404 6.99 -13.80 -2.98
CA TYR A 404 7.28 -14.41 -4.29
C TYR A 404 8.24 -15.58 -4.12
N VAL A 405 8.01 -16.62 -4.90
CA VAL A 405 8.93 -17.75 -5.03
C VAL A 405 9.78 -17.53 -6.28
N MET A 406 11.08 -17.72 -6.17
CA MET A 406 12.01 -17.49 -7.29
C MET A 406 12.10 -18.70 -8.19
N ALA A 407 12.21 -18.50 -9.52
CA ALA A 407 12.24 -19.55 -10.53
C ALA A 407 13.42 -20.54 -10.38
N ARG A 408 14.46 -20.17 -9.62
CA ARG A 408 15.59 -21.06 -9.32
C ARG A 408 15.20 -22.37 -8.64
N VAL A 409 14.03 -22.43 -7.97
CA VAL A 409 13.54 -23.68 -7.34
C VAL A 409 12.75 -24.56 -8.30
N ASP A 410 12.40 -24.11 -9.50
CA ASP A 410 11.49 -24.82 -10.40
C ASP A 410 12.05 -26.14 -10.92
N SER A 411 13.37 -26.32 -10.90
CA SER A 411 14.04 -27.57 -11.29
C SER A 411 13.97 -28.67 -10.20
N ASP A 412 13.62 -28.34 -8.97
CA ASP A 412 13.44 -29.26 -7.84
C ASP A 412 12.00 -29.20 -7.33
N SER A 413 11.18 -30.14 -7.72
CA SER A 413 9.74 -30.14 -7.40
C SER A 413 9.44 -30.17 -5.90
N LYS A 414 10.30 -30.83 -5.09
CA LYS A 414 10.14 -30.86 -3.63
C LYS A 414 10.46 -29.50 -3.01
N LYS A 415 11.55 -28.89 -3.47
CA LYS A 415 11.97 -27.55 -3.02
C LYS A 415 10.96 -26.48 -3.46
N GLN A 416 10.47 -26.56 -4.70
CA GLN A 416 9.44 -25.66 -5.22
C GLN A 416 8.15 -25.76 -4.39
N LYS A 417 7.66 -26.99 -4.10
CA LYS A 417 6.47 -27.18 -3.27
C LYS A 417 6.69 -26.64 -1.84
N ALA A 418 7.87 -26.84 -1.27
CA ALA A 418 8.21 -26.31 0.06
C ALA A 418 8.21 -24.76 0.06
N ALA A 419 8.82 -24.11 -0.93
CA ALA A 419 8.88 -22.66 -1.06
C ALA A 419 7.46 -22.06 -1.21
N TRP A 420 6.63 -22.63 -2.08
CA TRP A 420 5.24 -22.19 -2.22
C TRP A 420 4.39 -22.47 -0.98
N SER A 421 4.65 -23.55 -0.25
CA SER A 421 3.95 -23.85 1.01
C SER A 421 4.30 -22.85 2.11
N ALA A 422 5.58 -22.45 2.23
CA ALA A 422 6.00 -21.41 3.17
C ALA A 422 5.37 -20.05 2.83
N ALA A 423 5.41 -19.67 1.56
CA ALA A 423 4.79 -18.44 1.07
C ALA A 423 3.26 -18.44 1.28
N ALA A 424 2.58 -19.57 0.99
CA ALA A 424 1.13 -19.72 1.19
C ALA A 424 0.74 -19.69 2.68
N HIS A 425 1.61 -20.16 3.57
CA HIS A 425 1.38 -20.05 5.00
C HIS A 425 1.37 -18.59 5.45
N LEU A 426 2.34 -17.77 5.01
CA LEU A 426 2.39 -16.34 5.29
C LEU A 426 1.20 -15.57 4.71
N GLY A 427 0.76 -15.91 3.50
CA GLY A 427 -0.40 -15.29 2.84
C GLY A 427 -1.74 -15.90 3.25
N GLY A 428 -1.79 -16.72 4.28
CA GLY A 428 -3.01 -17.36 4.77
C GLY A 428 -4.04 -16.34 5.27
N LYS A 429 -5.33 -16.63 5.07
CA LYS A 429 -6.44 -15.72 5.38
C LYS A 429 -6.49 -15.26 6.84
N ASP A 430 -6.17 -16.16 7.77
CA ASP A 430 -6.26 -15.88 9.19
C ASP A 430 -5.00 -15.15 9.71
N ILE A 431 -3.81 -15.48 9.21
CA ILE A 431 -2.58 -14.70 9.48
C ILE A 431 -2.76 -13.27 8.98
N SER A 432 -3.29 -13.10 7.78
CA SER A 432 -3.45 -11.78 7.16
C SER A 432 -4.38 -10.86 7.94
N LEU A 433 -5.45 -11.41 8.56
CA LEU A 433 -6.33 -10.63 9.43
C LEU A 433 -5.57 -10.13 10.68
N TRP A 434 -4.79 -11.02 11.29
CA TRP A 434 -3.99 -10.63 12.46
C TRP A 434 -2.97 -9.55 12.10
N CYS A 435 -2.28 -9.70 10.96
CA CYS A 435 -1.31 -8.71 10.48
C CYS A 435 -1.98 -7.35 10.21
N ALA A 436 -3.16 -7.32 9.57
CA ALA A 436 -3.85 -6.07 9.29
C ALA A 436 -4.34 -5.36 10.57
N ALA A 437 -4.70 -6.12 11.61
CA ALA A 437 -5.18 -5.57 12.88
C ALA A 437 -4.05 -5.21 13.86
N TYR A 438 -2.85 -5.76 13.68
CA TYR A 438 -1.66 -5.43 14.46
C TYR A 438 -0.85 -4.32 13.75
N PRO A 439 -0.12 -3.45 14.45
CA PRO A 439 0.68 -2.38 13.82
C PRO A 439 1.95 -2.94 13.16
N SER A 440 1.76 -3.76 12.13
CA SER A 440 2.80 -4.45 11.38
C SER A 440 3.21 -3.75 10.08
N GLY A 441 2.55 -2.63 9.74
CA GLY A 441 2.68 -1.96 8.46
C GLY A 441 1.84 -2.58 7.34
N PHE A 442 1.08 -3.65 7.61
CA PHE A 442 0.19 -4.26 6.61
C PHE A 442 -1.21 -3.67 6.71
N GLN A 443 -1.78 -3.32 5.57
CA GLN A 443 -3.13 -2.79 5.47
C GLN A 443 -4.14 -3.88 5.08
N PRO A 444 -5.45 -3.64 5.27
CA PRO A 444 -6.50 -4.54 4.80
C PRO A 444 -6.43 -4.75 3.28
N TYR A 445 -6.40 -5.99 2.82
CA TYR A 445 -6.34 -6.33 1.39
C TYR A 445 -7.30 -7.44 0.97
N ARG A 446 -8.12 -7.92 1.92
CA ARG A 446 -9.15 -8.94 1.68
C ARG A 446 -10.53 -8.37 1.98
N ASN A 447 -11.54 -8.81 1.25
CA ASN A 447 -12.92 -8.44 1.54
C ASN A 447 -13.31 -8.80 2.99
N SER A 448 -12.80 -9.92 3.50
CA SER A 448 -13.04 -10.34 4.89
C SER A 448 -12.35 -9.46 5.93
N HIS A 449 -11.35 -8.64 5.58
CA HIS A 449 -10.72 -7.71 6.50
C HIS A 449 -11.60 -6.51 6.85
N PHE A 450 -12.65 -6.24 6.07
CA PHE A 450 -13.56 -5.11 6.30
C PHE A 450 -14.73 -5.46 7.24
N ASN A 451 -14.61 -6.54 8.01
CA ASN A 451 -15.58 -6.89 9.04
C ASN A 451 -15.29 -6.14 10.35
N ILE A 452 -15.96 -5.00 10.56
CA ILE A 452 -15.74 -4.10 11.71
C ILE A 452 -15.79 -4.86 13.04
N SER A 453 -16.67 -5.86 13.20
CA SER A 453 -16.82 -6.59 14.46
C SER A 453 -15.55 -7.37 14.87
N GLU A 454 -14.72 -7.80 13.91
CA GLU A 454 -13.46 -8.48 14.19
C GLU A 454 -12.40 -7.49 14.74
N TRP A 455 -12.37 -6.27 14.21
CA TRP A 455 -11.49 -5.21 14.72
C TRP A 455 -11.90 -4.73 16.12
N VAL A 456 -13.20 -4.59 16.35
CA VAL A 456 -13.72 -4.27 17.70
C VAL A 456 -13.37 -5.39 18.69
N ALA A 457 -13.45 -6.66 18.28
CA ALA A 457 -12.99 -7.81 19.10
C ALA A 457 -11.47 -7.77 19.34
N ALA A 458 -10.67 -7.24 18.41
CA ALA A 458 -9.24 -7.00 18.59
C ALA A 458 -8.93 -5.83 19.55
N GLY A 459 -9.92 -4.99 19.88
CA GLY A 459 -9.80 -3.91 20.85
C GLY A 459 -9.86 -2.49 20.28
N TYR A 460 -10.20 -2.33 19.00
CA TYR A 460 -10.40 -1.01 18.38
C TYR A 460 -11.76 -0.40 18.74
N ASP A 461 -11.80 0.93 18.84
CA ASP A 461 -13.07 1.68 18.90
C ASP A 461 -13.82 1.55 17.56
N GLU A 462 -15.14 1.34 17.62
CA GLU A 462 -15.96 1.10 16.44
C GLU A 462 -15.99 2.30 15.48
N ALA A 463 -16.10 3.51 15.99
CA ALA A 463 -16.17 4.72 15.17
C ALA A 463 -14.82 5.00 14.49
N PHE A 464 -13.73 4.83 15.23
CA PHE A 464 -12.37 4.97 14.72
C PHE A 464 -12.10 3.97 13.59
N ILE A 465 -12.32 2.67 13.87
CA ILE A 465 -11.99 1.63 12.89
C ILE A 465 -12.91 1.69 11.66
N LYS A 466 -14.17 2.11 11.87
CA LYS A 466 -15.08 2.35 10.74
C LYS A 466 -14.57 3.46 9.82
N SER A 467 -14.09 4.58 10.37
CA SER A 467 -13.50 5.68 9.60
C SER A 467 -12.30 5.21 8.78
N TYR A 468 -11.42 4.43 9.39
CA TYR A 468 -10.25 3.86 8.74
C TYR A 468 -10.64 2.90 7.60
N LEU A 469 -11.43 1.86 7.91
CA LEU A 469 -11.82 0.86 6.91
C LEU A 469 -12.66 1.46 5.76
N ASP A 470 -13.50 2.46 6.06
CA ASP A 470 -14.25 3.18 5.03
C ASP A 470 -13.28 3.96 4.09
N SER A 471 -12.21 4.57 4.60
CA SER A 471 -11.23 5.27 3.76
C SER A 471 -10.50 4.32 2.83
N GLU A 472 -10.05 3.16 3.34
CA GLU A 472 -9.43 2.10 2.55
C GLU A 472 -10.38 1.57 1.47
N ALA A 473 -11.60 1.18 1.87
CA ALA A 473 -12.59 0.65 0.94
C ALA A 473 -12.98 1.66 -0.15
N ASN A 474 -13.12 2.94 0.20
CA ASN A 474 -13.43 4.00 -0.76
C ASN A 474 -12.27 4.25 -1.73
N SER A 475 -11.01 4.12 -1.27
CA SER A 475 -9.82 4.22 -2.14
C SER A 475 -9.74 3.02 -3.10
N TYR A 476 -9.83 1.80 -2.59
CA TYR A 476 -9.72 0.56 -3.39
C TYR A 476 -10.83 0.40 -4.43
N ASN A 477 -12.02 0.87 -4.14
CA ASN A 477 -13.18 0.74 -5.04
C ASN A 477 -13.47 2.02 -5.84
N HIS A 478 -12.59 3.03 -5.77
CA HIS A 478 -12.81 4.27 -6.50
C HIS A 478 -12.67 4.06 -8.01
N PRO A 479 -13.67 4.46 -8.84
CA PRO A 479 -13.64 4.17 -10.27
C PRO A 479 -12.49 4.87 -11.01
N ASN A 480 -11.96 5.97 -10.45
CA ASN A 480 -10.83 6.72 -10.99
C ASN A 480 -9.54 6.51 -10.18
N ALA A 481 -9.37 5.39 -9.48
CA ALA A 481 -8.14 5.09 -8.77
C ALA A 481 -6.93 5.12 -9.73
N ALA A 482 -5.85 5.73 -9.29
CA ALA A 482 -4.59 5.76 -10.01
C ALA A 482 -3.79 4.51 -9.66
N ILE A 483 -3.71 3.59 -10.62
CA ILE A 483 -2.93 2.37 -10.47
C ILE A 483 -1.49 2.66 -10.89
N GLU A 484 -0.56 2.26 -10.05
CA GLU A 484 0.87 2.37 -10.34
C GLU A 484 1.29 1.45 -11.49
N PRO A 485 2.12 1.91 -12.44
CA PRO A 485 2.66 1.05 -13.48
C PRO A 485 3.70 0.07 -12.91
N ARG A 486 3.59 -1.19 -13.28
CA ARG A 486 4.54 -2.26 -12.92
C ARG A 486 5.43 -2.57 -14.12
N ILE A 487 6.17 -1.56 -14.60
CA ILE A 487 7.04 -1.67 -15.77
C ILE A 487 8.51 -1.82 -15.36
N PRO A 488 9.37 -2.43 -16.20
CA PRO A 488 10.80 -2.51 -15.93
C PRO A 488 11.41 -1.15 -15.64
N GLY A 489 12.24 -1.08 -14.60
CA GLY A 489 12.95 0.13 -14.20
C GLY A 489 12.12 1.19 -13.50
N ILE A 490 10.89 0.92 -13.05
CA ILE A 490 10.00 1.96 -12.46
C ILE A 490 10.67 2.71 -11.30
N PHE A 491 11.40 2.03 -10.44
CA PHE A 491 12.14 2.69 -9.35
C PHE A 491 13.33 3.53 -9.84
N GLN A 492 13.89 3.24 -11.00
CA GLN A 492 14.90 4.09 -11.62
C GLN A 492 14.28 5.43 -12.08
N TYR A 493 13.07 5.38 -12.67
CA TYR A 493 12.32 6.59 -13.00
C TYR A 493 12.03 7.43 -11.74
N TYR A 494 11.57 6.80 -10.67
CA TYR A 494 11.21 7.49 -9.42
C TYR A 494 12.43 8.08 -8.72
N SER A 495 13.54 7.35 -8.61
CA SER A 495 14.76 7.85 -7.97
C SER A 495 15.34 9.07 -8.68
N VAL A 496 15.36 9.04 -10.02
CA VAL A 496 15.83 10.20 -10.81
C VAL A 496 14.90 11.40 -10.62
N ALA A 497 13.58 11.15 -10.51
CA ALA A 497 12.65 12.22 -10.22
C ALA A 497 12.86 12.81 -8.82
N GLU A 498 13.04 11.98 -7.78
CA GLU A 498 13.31 12.45 -6.41
C GLU A 498 14.54 13.33 -6.33
N ASP A 499 15.63 12.93 -6.98
CA ASP A 499 16.88 13.70 -6.99
C ASP A 499 16.69 15.10 -7.58
N GLU A 500 15.89 15.21 -8.64
CA GLU A 500 15.63 16.50 -9.28
C GLU A 500 14.60 17.31 -8.49
N LEU A 501 13.56 16.67 -7.94
CA LEU A 501 12.57 17.31 -7.08
C LEU A 501 13.22 17.90 -5.82
N ASN A 502 14.19 17.20 -5.22
CA ASN A 502 14.92 17.74 -4.07
C ASN A 502 15.68 19.04 -4.41
N LYS A 503 16.24 19.15 -5.64
CA LYS A 503 16.88 20.39 -6.12
C LYS A 503 15.84 21.50 -6.28
N ILE A 504 14.67 21.18 -6.82
CA ILE A 504 13.56 22.15 -7.00
C ILE A 504 13.14 22.69 -5.63
N TRP A 505 12.83 21.82 -4.69
CA TRP A 505 12.32 22.20 -3.36
C TRP A 505 13.37 22.87 -2.49
N SER A 506 14.66 22.63 -2.74
CA SER A 506 15.77 23.36 -2.13
C SER A 506 16.03 24.74 -2.78
N GLY A 507 15.21 25.15 -3.75
CA GLY A 507 15.34 26.45 -4.42
C GLY A 507 16.38 26.49 -5.55
N GLY A 508 16.91 25.33 -5.97
CA GLY A 508 17.90 25.23 -7.05
C GLY A 508 17.29 25.30 -8.47
N SER A 509 15.98 25.24 -8.59
CA SER A 509 15.27 25.32 -9.89
C SER A 509 13.80 25.71 -9.68
N ASP A 510 13.17 26.27 -10.71
CA ASP A 510 11.72 26.38 -10.78
C ASP A 510 11.06 25.04 -11.14
N ALA A 511 9.76 24.92 -10.89
CA ALA A 511 8.98 23.70 -11.08
C ALA A 511 9.02 23.22 -12.54
N GLN A 512 8.82 24.10 -13.52
CA GLN A 512 8.76 23.71 -14.94
C GLN A 512 10.11 23.22 -15.44
N SER A 513 11.17 23.99 -15.21
CA SER A 513 12.53 23.63 -15.65
C SER A 513 13.00 22.30 -15.03
N GLY A 514 12.66 22.06 -13.76
CA GLY A 514 12.98 20.81 -13.10
C GLY A 514 12.17 19.64 -13.67
N ALA A 515 10.87 19.81 -13.87
CA ALA A 515 10.01 18.81 -14.49
C ALA A 515 10.45 18.45 -15.93
N ASP A 516 10.93 19.41 -16.70
CA ASP A 516 11.50 19.17 -18.04
C ASP A 516 12.77 18.30 -17.98
N ARG A 517 13.64 18.52 -16.98
CA ARG A 517 14.82 17.67 -16.78
C ARG A 517 14.45 16.26 -16.35
N ILE A 518 13.44 16.09 -15.48
CA ILE A 518 12.92 14.77 -15.13
C ILE A 518 12.39 14.08 -16.38
N ALA A 519 11.57 14.77 -17.20
CA ALA A 519 11.03 14.22 -18.42
C ALA A 519 12.13 13.77 -19.39
N ALA A 520 13.17 14.57 -19.59
CA ALA A 520 14.32 14.21 -20.43
C ALA A 520 15.08 12.98 -19.92
N ALA A 521 15.26 12.86 -18.59
CA ALA A 521 15.87 11.69 -17.98
C ALA A 521 15.00 10.44 -18.14
N TRP A 522 13.69 10.56 -17.98
CA TRP A 522 12.74 9.46 -18.17
C TRP A 522 12.69 8.98 -19.62
N GLU A 523 12.74 9.87 -20.60
CA GLU A 523 12.87 9.50 -22.01
C GLU A 523 14.11 8.63 -22.25
N LYS A 524 15.27 9.01 -21.69
CA LYS A 524 16.49 8.24 -21.80
C LYS A 524 16.38 6.85 -21.19
N ILE A 525 15.81 6.72 -19.98
CA ILE A 525 15.56 5.42 -19.33
C ILE A 525 14.65 4.56 -20.20
N THR A 526 13.58 5.14 -20.76
CA THR A 526 12.66 4.45 -21.67
C THR A 526 13.38 3.86 -22.89
N ASP A 527 14.26 4.65 -23.52
CA ASP A 527 15.03 4.21 -24.70
C ASP A 527 16.07 3.13 -24.35
N GLU A 528 16.74 3.25 -23.20
CA GLU A 528 17.73 2.28 -22.71
C GLU A 528 17.10 0.92 -22.39
N ILE A 529 15.88 0.89 -21.83
CA ILE A 529 15.14 -0.36 -21.55
C ILE A 529 14.52 -0.94 -22.83
N GLY A 530 14.18 -0.09 -23.80
CA GLY A 530 13.51 -0.44 -25.05
C GLY A 530 12.08 0.06 -25.11
N ARG A 531 11.86 1.16 -25.83
CA ARG A 531 10.60 1.90 -25.90
C ARG A 531 9.40 1.04 -26.29
N ASP A 532 9.49 0.24 -27.34
CA ASP A 532 8.38 -0.61 -27.80
C ASP A 532 7.95 -1.62 -26.74
N LYS A 533 8.92 -2.20 -26.03
CA LYS A 533 8.66 -3.09 -24.89
C LYS A 533 7.97 -2.35 -23.76
N GLN A 534 8.44 -1.16 -23.41
CA GLN A 534 7.84 -0.33 -22.36
C GLN A 534 6.41 0.08 -22.72
N ILE A 535 6.12 0.45 -23.97
CA ILE A 535 4.76 0.74 -24.46
C ILE A 535 3.85 -0.46 -24.23
N ALA A 536 4.25 -1.65 -24.66
CA ALA A 536 3.44 -2.86 -24.54
C ALA A 536 3.14 -3.19 -23.06
N LEU A 537 4.16 -3.14 -22.20
CA LEU A 537 4.03 -3.45 -20.78
C LEU A 537 3.23 -2.38 -20.02
N TYR A 538 3.40 -1.11 -20.36
CA TYR A 538 2.62 -0.03 -19.75
C TYR A 538 1.14 -0.16 -20.09
N LYS A 539 0.79 -0.41 -21.36
CA LYS A 539 -0.59 -0.70 -21.76
C LYS A 539 -1.17 -1.89 -20.99
N ALA A 540 -0.44 -3.00 -20.93
CA ALA A 540 -0.86 -4.18 -20.19
C ALA A 540 -1.08 -3.89 -18.69
N SER A 541 -0.21 -3.10 -18.05
CA SER A 541 -0.35 -2.71 -16.64
C SER A 541 -1.57 -1.84 -16.37
N LEU A 542 -2.05 -1.09 -17.38
CA LEU A 542 -3.26 -0.26 -17.32
C LEU A 542 -4.53 -1.01 -17.74
N GLY A 543 -4.42 -2.25 -18.23
CA GLY A 543 -5.54 -2.99 -18.82
C GLY A 543 -6.06 -2.34 -20.10
N LEU A 544 -5.14 -1.89 -20.97
CA LEU A 544 -5.38 -1.31 -22.30
C LEU A 544 -5.02 -2.32 -23.40
#